data_4cf4adb8259428a6d4985eea82e1f6f6
#
_entry.id   4cf4adb8259428a6d4985eea82e1f6f6
#
_cell.length_a   1.000
_cell.length_b   1.000
_cell.length_c   1.000
_cell.angle_alpha   90.00
_cell.angle_beta   90.00
_cell.angle_gamma   90.00
#
_symmetry.space_group_name_H-M   'P 1'
#
loop_
_entity.id
_entity.type
_entity.pdbx_description
1 polymer ?
#
loop_
_entity_poly.entity_id
_entity_poly.type
_entity_poly.pdbx_seq_one_letter_code
_entity_poly.pdbx_strand_id
1 'polypeptide(L)' 'MSKYNSLWEYVQNNGKQSFKLTFEEIQNIAGIAIDHSFLKYKKELIDYGYEVKKISMKEQTVIFNKIRYQLSGLLLYFA' A
#
# COMPACT_ATOMS: atom_id res chain seq x y z
N MET A 1 -13.16 3.30 10.24
CA MET A 1 -12.21 3.90 9.38
C MET A 1 -10.83 3.79 9.88
N SER A 2 -9.91 3.58 8.99
CA SER A 2 -8.52 3.43 9.35
C SER A 2 -7.86 4.81 9.46
N LYS A 3 -6.89 4.93 10.34
CA LYS A 3 -6.14 6.18 10.44
C LYS A 3 -5.21 6.37 9.24
N TYR A 4 -5.07 5.36 8.39
CA TYR A 4 -4.26 5.46 7.18
C TYR A 4 -5.10 5.61 5.92
N ASN A 5 -6.37 5.92 6.07
CA ASN A 5 -7.27 6.00 4.93
C ASN A 5 -6.79 6.96 3.84
N SER A 6 -6.29 8.13 4.24
CA SER A 6 -5.77 9.10 3.28
C SER A 6 -4.60 8.54 2.49
N LEU A 7 -3.75 7.77 3.16
CA LEU A 7 -2.60 7.16 2.51
C LEU A 7 -3.06 6.11 1.50
N TRP A 8 -4.04 5.27 1.90
CA TRP A 8 -4.52 4.24 0.99
C TRP A 8 -5.15 4.84 -0.25
N GLU A 9 -5.86 5.94 -0.10
CA GLU A 9 -6.45 6.62 -1.25
C GLU A 9 -5.38 7.20 -2.15
N TYR A 10 -4.33 7.76 -1.57
CA TYR A 10 -3.23 8.30 -2.35
C TYR A 10 -2.57 7.19 -3.18
N VAL A 11 -2.33 6.05 -2.55
CA VAL A 11 -1.72 4.91 -3.21
C VAL A 11 -2.60 4.43 -4.37
N GLN A 12 -3.90 4.31 -4.11
CA GLN A 12 -4.83 3.87 -5.14
C GLN A 12 -4.85 4.83 -6.32
N ASN A 13 -4.87 6.13 -6.03
CA ASN A 13 -4.95 7.14 -7.08
C ASN A 13 -3.65 7.28 -7.85
N ASN A 14 -2.54 6.81 -7.29
CA ASN A 14 -1.26 6.87 -7.96
C ASN A 14 -1.28 6.07 -9.26
N GLY A 15 -1.89 4.89 -9.24
CA GLY A 15 -2.09 4.09 -10.43
C GLY A 15 -0.86 3.40 -10.99
N LYS A 16 0.32 3.65 -10.46
CA LYS A 16 1.52 3.00 -10.96
C LYS A 16 1.59 1.55 -10.52
N GLN A 17 2.24 0.74 -11.34
CA GLN A 17 2.39 -0.68 -11.06
C GLN A 17 3.18 -0.91 -9.77
N SER A 18 4.21 -0.11 -9.54
CA SER A 18 5.07 -0.24 -8.39
C SER A 18 5.70 1.13 -8.13
N PHE A 19 5.79 1.50 -6.86
CA PHE A 19 6.43 2.77 -6.52
C PHE A 19 6.83 2.75 -5.05
N LYS A 20 7.70 3.67 -4.70
CA LYS A 20 8.28 3.74 -3.36
C LYS A 20 7.98 5.10 -2.74
N LEU A 21 7.67 5.11 -1.46
CA LEU A 21 7.49 6.32 -0.69
C LEU A 21 8.42 6.27 0.52
N THR A 22 8.96 7.42 0.91
CA THR A 22 9.73 7.49 2.15
C THR A 22 8.78 7.57 3.33
N PHE A 23 9.28 7.27 4.52
CA PHE A 23 8.48 7.41 5.73
C PHE A 23 8.00 8.85 5.89
N GLU A 24 8.84 9.82 5.52
CA GLU A 24 8.47 11.22 5.62
C GLU A 24 7.31 11.53 4.67
N GLU A 25 7.36 11.03 3.45
CA GLU A 25 6.28 11.23 2.50
C GLU A 25 4.98 10.60 3.01
N ILE A 26 5.09 9.41 3.57
CA ILE A 26 3.93 8.72 4.12
C ILE A 26 3.33 9.53 5.27
N GLN A 27 4.18 10.05 6.14
CA GLN A 27 3.72 10.85 7.25
C GLN A 27 2.98 12.10 6.76
N ASN A 28 3.51 12.75 5.73
CA ASN A 28 2.88 13.94 5.20
C ASN A 28 1.52 13.63 4.57
N ILE A 29 1.43 12.51 3.89
CA ILE A 29 0.17 12.12 3.22
C ILE A 29 -0.84 11.64 4.24
N ALA A 30 -0.43 10.81 5.18
CA ALA A 30 -1.33 10.24 6.17
C ALA A 30 -1.69 11.20 7.30
N GLY A 31 -0.82 12.19 7.53
CA GLY A 31 -1.01 13.12 8.63
C GLY A 31 -0.58 12.57 9.96
N ILE A 32 0.00 11.38 10.00
CA ILE A 32 0.48 10.76 11.23
C ILE A 32 1.77 10.01 10.93
N ALA A 33 2.59 9.86 11.95
CA ALA A 33 3.84 9.13 11.78
C ALA A 33 3.56 7.64 11.63
N ILE A 34 4.43 6.97 10.87
CA ILE A 34 4.31 5.54 10.71
C ILE A 34 4.76 4.88 12.02
N ASP A 35 4.03 3.86 12.47
CA ASP A 35 4.37 3.16 13.70
C ASP A 35 3.99 1.69 13.56
N HIS A 36 4.01 0.94 14.66
CA HIS A 36 3.72 -0.49 14.61
C HIS A 36 2.33 -0.79 14.06
N SER A 37 1.39 0.12 14.20
CA SER A 37 0.05 -0.13 13.71
C SER A 37 0.00 -0.18 12.19
N PHE A 38 1.01 0.38 11.52
CA PHE A 38 1.08 0.31 10.06
C PHE A 38 1.10 -1.16 9.61
N LEU A 39 1.83 -2.00 10.33
CA LEU A 39 1.90 -3.42 9.99
C LEU A 39 0.54 -4.10 10.12
N LYS A 40 -0.27 -3.61 11.04
CA LYS A 40 -1.59 -4.16 11.25
C LYS A 40 -2.56 -3.68 10.17
N TYR A 41 -2.49 -2.40 9.84
CA TYR A 41 -3.46 -1.80 8.92
C TYR A 41 -3.09 -1.94 7.45
N LYS A 42 -1.87 -2.33 7.13
CA LYS A 42 -1.48 -2.42 5.71
C LYS A 42 -2.34 -3.41 4.93
N LYS A 43 -2.99 -4.35 5.63
CA LYS A 43 -3.87 -5.31 4.98
C LYS A 43 -5.06 -4.63 4.32
N GLU A 44 -5.45 -3.49 4.83
CA GLU A 44 -6.58 -2.76 4.27
C GLU A 44 -6.30 -2.28 2.87
N LEU A 45 -5.02 -2.11 2.54
CA LEU A 45 -4.63 -1.61 1.23
C LEU A 45 -5.05 -2.57 0.11
N ILE A 46 -5.19 -3.84 0.43
CA ILE A 46 -5.60 -4.83 -0.55
C ILE A 46 -6.96 -4.47 -1.13
N ASP A 47 -7.85 -3.92 -0.31
CA ASP A 47 -9.16 -3.51 -0.77
C ASP A 47 -9.07 -2.35 -1.76
N TYR A 48 -7.94 -1.67 -1.80
CA TYR A 48 -7.71 -0.57 -2.73
C TYR A 48 -6.94 -1.01 -3.96
N GLY A 49 -6.64 -2.31 -4.07
CA GLY A 49 -5.98 -2.85 -5.23
C GLY A 49 -4.46 -2.80 -5.19
N TYR A 50 -3.89 -2.56 -4.03
CA TYR A 50 -2.44 -2.50 -3.85
C TYR A 50 -2.01 -3.31 -2.64
N GLU A 51 -0.73 -3.53 -2.53
CA GLU A 51 -0.16 -4.21 -1.37
C GLU A 51 1.16 -3.56 -1.00
N VAL A 52 1.58 -3.74 0.25
CA VAL A 52 2.89 -3.31 0.70
C VAL A 52 3.84 -4.45 0.39
N LYS A 53 4.77 -4.22 -0.52
CA LYS A 53 5.72 -5.27 -0.91
C LYS A 53 6.90 -5.37 0.03
N LYS A 54 7.43 -4.22 0.46
CA LYS A 54 8.62 -4.22 1.29
C LYS A 54 8.68 -2.96 2.12
N ILE A 55 9.14 -3.11 3.36
CA ILE A 55 9.37 -1.99 4.25
C ILE A 55 10.85 -2.04 4.60
N SER A 56 11.58 -0.97 4.31
CA SER A 56 13.00 -0.89 4.66
C SER A 56 13.16 0.07 5.82
N MET A 57 13.49 -0.47 6.98
CA MET A 57 13.73 0.38 8.14
C MET A 57 15.04 1.14 7.98
N LYS A 58 15.99 0.55 7.30
CA LYS A 58 17.28 1.18 7.10
C LYS A 58 17.16 2.42 6.21
N GLU A 59 16.42 2.30 5.12
CA GLU A 59 16.24 3.41 4.19
C GLU A 59 15.02 4.25 4.52
N GLN A 60 14.20 3.76 5.43
CA GLN A 60 12.95 4.42 5.82
C GLN A 60 12.05 4.64 4.60
N THR A 61 11.82 3.55 3.88
CA THR A 61 10.98 3.56 2.68
C THR A 61 10.04 2.37 2.68
N VAL A 62 8.96 2.53 1.91
CA VAL A 62 7.98 1.46 1.72
C VAL A 62 7.72 1.33 0.22
N ILE A 63 7.74 0.10 -0.28
CA ILE A 63 7.45 -0.16 -1.68
C ILE A 63 6.05 -0.74 -1.80
N PHE A 64 5.26 -0.13 -2.68
CA PHE A 64 3.89 -0.55 -2.94
C PHE A 64 3.82 -1.18 -4.33
N ASN A 65 3.05 -2.26 -4.45
CA ASN A 65 2.82 -2.91 -5.74
C ASN A 65 1.34 -3.00 -5.98
N LYS A 66 0.96 -2.80 -7.23
CA LYS A 66 -0.43 -2.97 -7.64
C LYS A 66 -0.73 -4.46 -7.71
N ILE A 67 -1.85 -4.86 -7.16
CA ILE A 67 -2.28 -6.24 -7.21
C ILE A 67 -2.97 -6.46 -8.54
N ARG A 68 -2.50 -7.46 -9.31
CA ARG A 68 -3.03 -7.65 -10.64
C ARG A 68 -3.73 -8.96 -10.85
N TYR A 69 -3.42 -9.92 -10.03
CA TYR A 69 -3.86 -11.25 -10.32
C TYR A 69 -5.32 -11.45 -10.19
N GLN A 70 -5.94 -10.63 -9.44
CA GLN A 70 -7.27 -10.88 -9.25
C GLN A 70 -8.05 -10.81 -10.48
N LEU A 71 -7.49 -10.38 -11.46
CA LEU A 71 -8.18 -10.40 -12.56
C LEU A 71 -8.13 -11.62 -13.09
N SER A 72 -7.52 -12.05 -13.05
CA SER A 72 -7.56 -13.08 -13.69
C SER A 72 -7.46 -14.09 -13.09
N GLY A 73 -6.84 -14.03 -12.71
CA GLY A 73 -6.59 -15.09 -12.27
C GLY A 73 -7.52 -15.88 -11.88
N LEU A 74 -7.89 -15.82 -11.55
CA LEU A 74 -8.62 -16.58 -11.20
C LEU A 74 -9.36 -17.06 -12.02
N LEU A 75 -9.49 -16.52 -12.52
CA LEU A 75 -10.09 -16.92 -13.29
C LEU A 75 -9.71 -17.71 -14.09
N LEU A 76 -9.05 -17.71 -14.25
CA LEU A 76 -8.70 -18.51 -14.97
C LEU A 76 -8.83 -19.66 -14.72
N TYR A 77 -9.09 -19.76 -14.23
CA TYR A 77 -9.33 -20.72 -14.07
C TYR A 77 -9.98 -21.18 -14.16
N PHE A 78 -10.09 -20.54 -14.22
CA PHE A 78 -10.71 -20.82 -14.48
C PHE A 78 -10.69 -21.02 -14.92
N ALA A 79 -10.22 -20.66 -15.00
CA ALA A 79 -10.08 -20.85 -15.57
C ALA A 79 -9.93 -21.20 -15.75
#